data_749fad44992bb4eccdd80c574468deb1
#
_entry.id   749fad44992bb4eccdd80c574468deb1
#
_cell.length_a   1.000
_cell.length_b   1.000
_cell.length_c   1.000
_cell.angle_alpha   90.00
_cell.angle_beta   90.00
_cell.angle_gamma   90.00
#
_symmetry.space_group_name_H-M   'P 1'
#
loop_
_entity.id
_entity.type
_entity.pdbx_description
1 polymer ?
#
loop_
_entity_poly.entity_id
_entity_poly.type
_entity_poly.pdbx_seq_one_letter_code
_entity_poly.pdbx_strand_id
1 'polypeptide(L)'
;MRSPRDFFKAKVVGAPEPLREIPVRPSRMIHFFDPSNEKMAVKVPDIAKNVDIMLGNLEDAVPIDRKEAAREGLVKIGKSVDFGDTQLWTRVNSLDSPWFLDDLVRLVGEIGNKLDVIMLPKVQGPWDIYFADQLLAQLEAKYGVKKPLMLHAILETALGVANVDDIANASPRMQGMSLGPADLAASRRMKTTRVGGGHPDYLVRTDPDPKNPDAPRPTAQQDLWHYTIGKMVDACASVGALAFYGPFGDIADLTACEDQFRNAYLMGCVGTWTLHPNQIAIAKRVFSPKPEEVAWAKRVVEA
;
A
#
# COMPACT_ATOMS: atom_id res chain seq x y z
N MET A 1 -12.63 -18.79 -15.43
CA MET A 1 -13.13 -19.08 -14.05
C MET A 1 -13.86 -17.85 -13.55
N ARG A 2 -14.99 -18.01 -12.85
CA ARG A 2 -15.67 -16.86 -12.24
C ARG A 2 -14.84 -16.37 -11.05
N SER A 3 -14.62 -15.08 -10.95
CA SER A 3 -13.98 -14.47 -9.78
C SER A 3 -14.90 -14.63 -8.57
N PRO A 4 -14.36 -14.81 -7.35
CA PRO A 4 -15.16 -14.71 -6.13
C PRO A 4 -16.03 -13.44 -6.07
N ARG A 5 -15.58 -12.34 -6.68
CA ARG A 5 -16.31 -11.06 -6.78
C ARG A 5 -17.65 -11.17 -7.52
N ASP A 6 -17.81 -12.15 -8.40
CA ASP A 6 -19.05 -12.36 -9.15
C ASP A 6 -20.22 -12.82 -8.27
N PHE A 7 -19.95 -13.27 -7.05
CA PHE A 7 -20.95 -13.78 -6.11
C PHE A 7 -21.30 -12.80 -4.99
N PHE A 8 -20.61 -11.66 -4.91
CA PHE A 8 -20.87 -10.69 -3.85
C PHE A 8 -21.99 -9.71 -4.25
N LYS A 9 -22.83 -9.41 -3.27
CA LYS A 9 -23.87 -8.37 -3.33
C LYS A 9 -23.59 -7.35 -2.23
N ALA A 10 -24.22 -6.18 -2.32
CA ALA A 10 -24.19 -5.21 -1.23
C ALA A 10 -24.61 -5.87 0.10
N LYS A 11 -23.77 -5.73 1.12
CA LYS A 11 -23.97 -6.39 2.43
C LYS A 11 -25.04 -5.72 3.29
N VAL A 12 -25.37 -4.48 2.98
CA VAL A 12 -26.32 -3.65 3.74
C VAL A 12 -27.26 -2.96 2.76
N VAL A 13 -28.54 -2.88 3.11
CA VAL A 13 -29.54 -2.16 2.32
C VAL A 13 -29.16 -0.67 2.24
N GLY A 14 -29.02 -0.18 1.01
CA GLY A 14 -28.60 1.21 0.75
C GLY A 14 -27.11 1.42 0.62
N ALA A 15 -26.28 0.39 0.85
CA ALA A 15 -24.88 0.45 0.52
C ALA A 15 -24.68 0.30 -1.00
N PRO A 16 -23.61 0.90 -1.57
CA PRO A 16 -23.28 0.71 -2.98
C PRO A 16 -22.91 -0.75 -3.28
N GLU A 17 -23.19 -1.18 -4.50
CA GLU A 17 -22.80 -2.52 -4.97
C GLU A 17 -21.28 -2.64 -5.00
N PRO A 18 -20.72 -3.81 -4.62
CA PRO A 18 -19.29 -4.09 -4.73
C PRO A 18 -18.81 -3.97 -6.18
N LEU A 19 -17.60 -3.47 -6.36
CA LEU A 19 -16.98 -3.46 -7.68
C LEU A 19 -16.64 -4.89 -8.12
N ARG A 20 -16.90 -5.21 -9.36
CA ARG A 20 -16.54 -6.51 -9.96
C ARG A 20 -15.06 -6.59 -10.30
N GLU A 21 -14.50 -5.45 -10.68
CA GLU A 21 -13.09 -5.31 -11.03
C GLU A 21 -12.52 -4.07 -10.37
N ILE A 22 -11.24 -4.11 -10.05
CA ILE A 22 -10.53 -2.94 -9.55
C ILE A 22 -10.36 -1.96 -10.71
N PRO A 23 -10.77 -0.69 -10.55
CA PRO A 23 -10.56 0.30 -11.59
C PRO A 23 -9.09 0.46 -11.96
N VAL A 24 -8.79 0.38 -13.25
CA VAL A 24 -7.43 0.59 -13.75
C VAL A 24 -7.10 2.08 -13.64
N ARG A 25 -6.25 2.42 -12.70
CA ARG A 25 -5.76 3.79 -12.45
C ARG A 25 -4.26 3.76 -12.22
N PRO A 26 -3.53 4.82 -12.58
CA PRO A 26 -2.12 4.93 -12.19
C PRO A 26 -1.97 4.74 -10.68
N SER A 27 -1.03 3.89 -10.28
CA SER A 27 -0.83 3.51 -8.87
C SER A 27 0.65 3.26 -8.55
N ARG A 28 1.54 4.04 -9.20
CA ARG A 28 3.00 3.87 -9.12
C ARG A 28 3.58 4.22 -7.76
N MET A 29 2.91 5.11 -7.00
CA MET A 29 3.31 5.45 -5.66
C MET A 29 2.14 5.83 -4.77
N ILE A 30 2.28 5.48 -3.49
CA ILE A 30 1.43 5.95 -2.39
C ILE A 30 2.28 6.95 -1.60
N HIS A 31 1.96 8.24 -1.68
CA HIS A 31 2.69 9.29 -0.96
C HIS A 31 2.02 9.61 0.36
N PHE A 32 2.76 9.38 1.45
CA PHE A 32 2.27 9.55 2.82
C PHE A 32 2.41 10.99 3.31
N PHE A 33 1.41 11.48 4.05
CA PHE A 33 1.51 12.72 4.80
C PHE A 33 0.80 12.60 6.14
N ASP A 34 1.26 13.35 7.15
CA ASP A 34 0.60 13.50 8.43
C ASP A 34 -0.38 14.68 8.37
N PRO A 35 -1.71 14.45 8.41
CA PRO A 35 -2.70 15.53 8.33
C PRO A 35 -2.70 16.46 9.56
N SER A 36 -2.11 16.05 10.68
CA SER A 36 -1.94 16.89 11.87
C SER A 36 -0.78 17.86 11.76
N ASN A 37 0.11 17.66 10.78
CA ASN A 37 1.28 18.49 10.55
C ASN A 37 0.94 19.60 9.55
N GLU A 38 0.76 20.83 10.02
CA GLU A 38 0.40 21.98 9.19
C GLU A 38 1.37 22.23 8.04
N LYS A 39 2.68 22.01 8.25
CA LYS A 39 3.70 22.19 7.21
C LYS A 39 3.57 21.18 6.08
N MET A 40 3.12 19.96 6.40
CA MET A 40 2.81 18.94 5.39
C MET A 40 1.46 19.21 4.73
N ALA A 41 0.44 19.54 5.51
CA ALA A 41 -0.91 19.81 5.03
C ALA A 41 -0.96 20.91 3.96
N VAL A 42 -0.22 22.01 4.17
CA VAL A 42 -0.15 23.12 3.20
C VAL A 42 0.45 22.71 1.85
N LYS A 43 1.32 21.69 1.82
CA LYS A 43 1.96 21.19 0.59
C LYS A 43 1.12 20.18 -0.19
N VAL A 44 0.06 19.64 0.42
CA VAL A 44 -0.78 18.60 -0.19
C VAL A 44 -1.30 18.99 -1.58
N PRO A 45 -1.86 20.22 -1.81
CA PRO A 45 -2.38 20.58 -3.12
C PRO A 45 -1.34 20.55 -4.25
N ASP A 46 -0.08 20.88 -3.94
CA ASP A 46 0.99 20.88 -4.93
C ASP A 46 1.59 19.49 -5.14
N ILE A 47 1.72 18.70 -4.08
CA ILE A 47 2.20 17.32 -4.19
C ILE A 47 1.17 16.46 -4.91
N ALA A 48 -0.12 16.64 -4.65
CA ALA A 48 -1.20 15.88 -5.28
C ALA A 48 -1.13 15.93 -6.83
N LYS A 49 -0.76 17.06 -7.41
CA LYS A 49 -0.58 17.19 -8.87
C LYS A 49 0.53 16.29 -9.44
N ASN A 50 1.38 15.74 -8.58
CA ASN A 50 2.60 15.01 -8.98
C ASN A 50 2.63 13.56 -8.51
N VAL A 51 1.59 13.05 -7.87
CA VAL A 51 1.51 11.66 -7.36
C VAL A 51 0.26 10.97 -7.86
N ASP A 52 0.28 9.66 -7.88
CA ASP A 52 -0.90 8.89 -8.25
C ASP A 52 -1.86 8.71 -7.07
N ILE A 53 -1.30 8.57 -5.86
CA ILE A 53 -2.05 8.36 -4.62
C ILE A 53 -1.49 9.26 -3.52
N MET A 54 -2.36 10.10 -2.93
CA MET A 54 -2.09 10.82 -1.68
C MET A 54 -2.74 10.06 -0.52
N LEU A 55 -1.95 9.74 0.51
CA LEU A 55 -2.44 9.00 1.66
C LEU A 55 -2.31 9.82 2.95
N GLY A 56 -3.45 10.19 3.53
CA GLY A 56 -3.52 10.76 4.87
C GLY A 56 -3.31 9.69 5.93
N ASN A 57 -2.25 9.82 6.70
CA ASN A 57 -1.89 8.84 7.72
C ASN A 57 -2.44 9.23 9.09
N LEU A 58 -3.19 8.32 9.75
CA LEU A 58 -3.69 8.49 11.12
C LEU A 58 -3.01 7.54 12.12
N GLU A 59 -2.21 6.59 11.63
CA GLU A 59 -1.63 5.52 12.41
C GLU A 59 -0.18 5.87 12.84
N ASP A 60 0.76 4.95 12.74
CA ASP A 60 2.16 5.15 13.13
C ASP A 60 2.76 6.42 12.52
N ALA A 61 3.69 7.04 13.21
CA ALA A 61 4.24 8.37 12.99
C ALA A 61 3.30 9.56 13.33
N VAL A 62 2.04 9.31 13.73
CA VAL A 62 1.19 10.32 14.35
C VAL A 62 1.18 10.09 15.87
N PRO A 63 1.65 11.03 16.69
CA PRO A 63 1.65 10.90 18.15
C PRO A 63 0.24 10.66 18.71
N ILE A 64 0.16 9.97 19.85
CA ILE A 64 -1.12 9.58 20.47
C ILE A 64 -2.02 10.79 20.75
N ASP A 65 -1.46 11.86 21.26
CA ASP A 65 -2.14 13.12 21.58
C ASP A 65 -2.56 13.92 20.32
N ARG A 66 -2.16 13.48 19.14
CA ARG A 66 -2.48 14.12 17.86
C ARG A 66 -3.42 13.28 16.96
N LYS A 67 -3.86 12.12 17.40
CA LYS A 67 -4.73 11.24 16.61
C LYS A 67 -6.01 11.93 16.13
N GLU A 68 -6.70 12.63 17.02
CA GLU A 68 -7.90 13.40 16.68
C GLU A 68 -7.60 14.57 15.73
N ALA A 69 -6.49 15.29 15.99
CA ALA A 69 -6.08 16.38 15.11
C ALA A 69 -5.74 15.90 13.69
N ALA A 70 -5.14 14.72 13.56
CA ALA A 70 -4.86 14.10 12.26
C ALA A 70 -6.16 13.74 11.53
N ARG A 71 -7.12 13.15 12.22
CA ARG A 71 -8.46 12.83 11.67
C ARG A 71 -9.17 14.08 11.15
N GLU A 72 -9.26 15.13 11.96
CA GLU A 72 -9.91 16.40 11.57
C GLU A 72 -9.11 17.12 10.46
N GLY A 73 -7.78 17.05 10.51
CA GLY A 73 -6.91 17.58 9.45
C GLY A 73 -7.19 16.92 8.11
N LEU A 74 -7.35 15.59 8.08
CA LEU A 74 -7.69 14.85 6.87
C LEU A 74 -9.08 15.21 6.34
N VAL A 75 -10.08 15.34 7.22
CA VAL A 75 -11.43 15.82 6.84
C VAL A 75 -11.35 17.19 6.19
N LYS A 76 -10.61 18.13 6.79
CA LYS A 76 -10.43 19.49 6.24
C LYS A 76 -9.77 19.44 4.85
N ILE A 77 -8.72 18.67 4.70
CA ILE A 77 -7.99 18.51 3.42
C ILE A 77 -8.90 17.86 2.37
N GLY A 78 -9.60 16.78 2.68
CA GLY A 78 -10.53 16.12 1.77
C GLY A 78 -11.68 17.00 1.31
N LYS A 79 -12.11 17.97 2.13
CA LYS A 79 -13.14 18.94 1.75
C LYS A 79 -12.61 20.09 0.89
N SER A 80 -11.39 20.55 1.13
CA SER A 80 -10.85 21.79 0.56
C SER A 80 -9.96 21.61 -0.65
N VAL A 81 -9.32 20.41 -0.79
CA VAL A 81 -8.37 20.15 -1.88
C VAL A 81 -9.07 19.46 -3.05
N ASP A 82 -8.82 19.96 -4.24
CA ASP A 82 -9.14 19.25 -5.49
C ASP A 82 -7.98 18.32 -5.84
N PHE A 83 -8.26 17.01 -5.79
CA PHE A 83 -7.26 15.98 -6.10
C PHE A 83 -7.21 15.64 -7.61
N GLY A 84 -8.16 16.11 -8.43
CA GLY A 84 -8.22 15.77 -9.86
C GLY A 84 -8.21 14.25 -10.06
N ASP A 85 -7.22 13.75 -10.82
CA ASP A 85 -7.04 12.31 -11.08
C ASP A 85 -6.30 11.57 -9.95
N THR A 86 -5.71 12.28 -9.00
CA THR A 86 -4.98 11.68 -7.86
C THR A 86 -5.96 11.04 -6.88
N GLN A 87 -5.70 9.80 -6.52
CA GLN A 87 -6.52 9.07 -5.54
C GLN A 87 -6.27 9.61 -4.13
N LEU A 88 -7.32 9.76 -3.33
CA LEU A 88 -7.22 10.07 -1.91
C LEU A 88 -7.43 8.80 -1.10
N TRP A 89 -6.39 8.35 -0.41
CA TRP A 89 -6.43 7.22 0.51
C TRP A 89 -6.23 7.67 1.95
N THR A 90 -6.57 6.80 2.89
CA THR A 90 -6.23 6.99 4.30
C THR A 90 -5.76 5.70 4.92
N ARG A 91 -4.69 5.75 5.73
CA ARG A 91 -4.34 4.69 6.66
C ARG A 91 -4.96 5.04 8.01
N VAL A 92 -5.97 4.27 8.40
CA VAL A 92 -6.65 4.39 9.69
C VAL A 92 -5.81 3.76 10.80
N ASN A 93 -6.13 4.03 12.06
CA ASN A 93 -5.52 3.34 13.18
C ASN A 93 -5.83 1.85 13.15
N SER A 94 -5.03 1.02 13.80
CA SER A 94 -5.20 -0.44 13.82
C SER A 94 -6.49 -0.86 14.54
N LEU A 95 -7.01 -2.04 14.20
CA LEU A 95 -8.26 -2.58 14.76
C LEU A 95 -8.23 -2.80 16.28
N ASP A 96 -7.05 -3.01 16.84
CA ASP A 96 -6.83 -3.16 18.29
C ASP A 96 -6.65 -1.81 19.01
N SER A 97 -6.79 -0.68 18.29
CA SER A 97 -6.71 0.65 18.86
C SER A 97 -8.10 1.22 19.22
N PRO A 98 -8.19 2.16 20.15
CA PRO A 98 -9.47 2.81 20.48
C PRO A 98 -9.93 3.81 19.41
N TRP A 99 -9.13 4.14 18.41
CA TRP A 99 -9.43 5.18 17.41
C TRP A 99 -10.03 4.65 16.11
N PHE A 100 -9.90 3.36 15.81
CA PHE A 100 -10.31 2.77 14.53
C PHE A 100 -11.77 3.09 14.15
N LEU A 101 -12.71 2.87 15.08
CA LEU A 101 -14.13 3.10 14.84
C LEU A 101 -14.41 4.57 14.55
N ASP A 102 -13.85 5.47 15.36
CA ASP A 102 -14.04 6.91 15.21
C ASP A 102 -13.41 7.43 13.91
N ASP A 103 -12.28 6.87 13.49
CA ASP A 103 -11.66 7.19 12.20
C ASP A 103 -12.63 6.91 11.06
N LEU A 104 -13.19 5.70 11.01
CA LEU A 104 -14.12 5.33 9.94
C LEU A 104 -15.42 6.11 9.99
N VAL A 105 -16.03 6.24 11.16
CA VAL A 105 -17.29 7.01 11.32
C VAL A 105 -17.11 8.45 10.84
N ARG A 106 -16.03 9.08 11.26
CA ARG A 106 -15.76 10.48 10.93
C ARG A 106 -15.38 10.68 9.46
N LEU A 107 -14.45 9.89 8.95
CA LEU A 107 -13.97 10.05 7.58
C LEU A 107 -15.04 9.68 6.56
N VAL A 108 -15.73 8.56 6.74
CA VAL A 108 -16.78 8.14 5.80
C VAL A 108 -17.95 9.11 5.82
N GLY A 109 -18.32 9.62 7.01
CA GLY A 109 -19.41 10.61 7.15
C GLY A 109 -19.13 11.94 6.48
N GLU A 110 -17.89 12.42 6.52
CA GLU A 110 -17.56 13.76 6.08
C GLU A 110 -16.97 13.82 4.65
N ILE A 111 -16.17 12.79 4.27
CA ILE A 111 -15.46 12.77 3.01
C ILE A 111 -15.53 11.43 2.27
N GLY A 112 -16.45 10.53 2.64
CA GLY A 112 -16.54 9.19 2.05
C GLY A 112 -16.68 9.18 0.52
N ASN A 113 -17.36 10.16 -0.07
CA ASN A 113 -17.45 10.28 -1.53
C ASN A 113 -16.16 10.77 -2.21
N LYS A 114 -15.17 11.25 -1.44
CA LYS A 114 -13.87 11.70 -1.91
C LYS A 114 -12.76 10.66 -1.71
N LEU A 115 -12.92 9.79 -0.71
CA LEU A 115 -11.99 8.71 -0.44
C LEU A 115 -12.13 7.61 -1.50
N ASP A 116 -11.01 7.01 -1.86
CA ASP A 116 -10.95 5.85 -2.75
C ASP A 116 -10.69 4.55 -1.97
N VAL A 117 -9.75 4.57 -1.04
CA VAL A 117 -9.27 3.36 -0.34
C VAL A 117 -9.03 3.65 1.14
N ILE A 118 -9.43 2.70 1.97
CA ILE A 118 -9.07 2.62 3.39
C ILE A 118 -7.94 1.60 3.54
N MET A 119 -6.77 2.05 3.98
CA MET A 119 -5.62 1.19 4.25
C MET A 119 -5.65 0.73 5.71
N LEU A 120 -5.69 -0.59 5.90
CA LEU A 120 -5.73 -1.26 7.20
C LEU A 120 -4.33 -1.69 7.63
N PRO A 121 -3.78 -1.13 8.71
CA PRO A 121 -2.51 -1.58 9.26
C PRO A 121 -2.69 -2.87 10.06
N LYS A 122 -1.61 -3.59 10.27
CA LYS A 122 -1.47 -4.73 11.19
C LYS A 122 -2.50 -5.85 10.98
N VAL A 123 -2.95 -6.04 9.73
CA VAL A 123 -3.89 -7.11 9.38
C VAL A 123 -3.27 -8.47 9.69
N GLN A 124 -4.03 -9.31 10.40
CA GLN A 124 -3.60 -10.64 10.82
C GLN A 124 -4.30 -11.78 10.09
N GLY A 125 -5.51 -11.54 9.58
CA GLY A 125 -6.28 -12.56 8.89
C GLY A 125 -7.53 -12.03 8.18
N PRO A 126 -8.29 -12.92 7.53
CA PRO A 126 -9.51 -12.55 6.80
C PRO A 126 -10.59 -11.94 7.71
N TRP A 127 -10.60 -12.26 9.01
CA TRP A 127 -11.54 -11.71 9.99
C TRP A 127 -11.42 -10.20 10.15
N ASP A 128 -10.22 -9.62 10.03
CA ASP A 128 -10.00 -8.17 10.08
C ASP A 128 -10.65 -7.49 8.87
N ILE A 129 -10.53 -8.12 7.71
CA ILE A 129 -11.15 -7.65 6.48
C ILE A 129 -12.68 -7.77 6.53
N TYR A 130 -13.21 -8.91 7.04
CA TYR A 130 -14.66 -9.11 7.19
C TYR A 130 -15.29 -8.05 8.09
N PHE A 131 -14.63 -7.73 9.22
CA PHE A 131 -15.11 -6.71 10.13
C PHE A 131 -15.11 -5.33 9.47
N ALA A 132 -14.00 -4.94 8.85
CA ALA A 132 -13.89 -3.64 8.18
C ALA A 132 -14.89 -3.51 7.01
N ASP A 133 -15.05 -4.54 6.19
CA ASP A 133 -16.00 -4.56 5.07
C ASP A 133 -17.46 -4.40 5.55
N GLN A 134 -17.85 -5.13 6.60
CA GLN A 134 -19.21 -5.03 7.15
C GLN A 134 -19.48 -3.65 7.76
N LEU A 135 -18.50 -3.08 8.47
CA LEU A 135 -18.62 -1.74 9.05
C LEU A 135 -18.70 -0.66 7.96
N LEU A 136 -17.83 -0.76 6.94
CA LEU A 136 -17.87 0.17 5.80
C LEU A 136 -19.22 0.12 5.08
N ALA A 137 -19.80 -1.05 4.83
CA ALA A 137 -21.09 -1.17 4.20
C ALA A 137 -22.19 -0.47 5.00
N GLN A 138 -22.18 -0.56 6.34
CA GLN A 138 -23.12 0.16 7.21
C GLN A 138 -22.93 1.68 7.15
N LEU A 139 -21.68 2.14 7.18
CA LEU A 139 -21.35 3.57 7.13
C LEU A 139 -21.68 4.18 5.77
N GLU A 140 -21.36 3.46 4.68
CA GLU A 140 -21.72 3.89 3.32
C GLU A 140 -23.22 4.05 3.14
N ALA A 141 -24.02 3.08 3.61
CA ALA A 141 -25.48 3.17 3.60
C ALA A 141 -25.98 4.33 4.45
N LYS A 142 -25.44 4.48 5.67
CA LYS A 142 -25.84 5.53 6.61
C LYS A 142 -25.58 6.94 6.07
N TYR A 143 -24.43 7.14 5.44
CA TYR A 143 -23.99 8.46 4.97
C TYR A 143 -24.24 8.70 3.47
N GLY A 144 -24.83 7.75 2.76
CA GLY A 144 -25.18 7.89 1.35
C GLY A 144 -23.97 7.99 0.43
N VAL A 145 -22.91 7.21 0.73
CA VAL A 145 -21.72 7.12 -0.12
C VAL A 145 -22.10 6.46 -1.44
N LYS A 146 -21.66 7.04 -2.57
CA LYS A 146 -22.12 6.64 -3.92
C LYS A 146 -21.32 5.50 -4.55
N LYS A 147 -20.07 5.33 -4.14
CA LYS A 147 -19.17 4.27 -4.63
C LYS A 147 -18.63 3.47 -3.43
N PRO A 148 -18.43 2.16 -3.56
CA PRO A 148 -17.85 1.40 -2.46
C PRO A 148 -16.40 1.86 -2.21
N LEU A 149 -16.08 2.09 -0.94
CA LEU A 149 -14.71 2.29 -0.51
C LEU A 149 -13.94 0.98 -0.62
N MET A 150 -12.75 1.02 -1.20
CA MET A 150 -11.89 -0.15 -1.30
C MET A 150 -11.06 -0.33 -0.04
N LEU A 151 -10.59 -1.55 0.18
CA LEU A 151 -9.70 -1.93 1.28
C LEU A 151 -8.30 -2.25 0.75
N HIS A 152 -7.30 -1.84 1.49
CA HIS A 152 -5.90 -2.17 1.25
C HIS A 152 -5.28 -2.68 2.55
N ALA A 153 -4.70 -3.87 2.56
CA ALA A 153 -4.10 -4.45 3.76
C ALA A 153 -2.58 -4.21 3.78
N ILE A 154 -2.04 -3.93 4.97
CA ILE A 154 -0.59 -3.91 5.18
C ILE A 154 -0.17 -5.25 5.77
N LEU A 155 0.72 -5.94 5.08
CA LEU A 155 1.36 -7.17 5.56
C LEU A 155 2.58 -6.81 6.42
N GLU A 156 2.35 -6.63 7.70
CA GLU A 156 3.35 -6.19 8.67
C GLU A 156 3.33 -6.99 9.96
N THR A 157 2.62 -8.14 9.96
CA THR A 157 2.66 -9.12 11.03
C THR A 157 3.01 -10.50 10.48
N ALA A 158 3.70 -11.33 11.26
CA ALA A 158 4.02 -12.70 10.86
C ALA A 158 2.75 -13.51 10.57
N LEU A 159 1.70 -13.30 11.38
CA LEU A 159 0.41 -13.97 11.20
C LEU A 159 -0.30 -13.50 9.92
N GLY A 160 -0.27 -12.19 9.62
CA GLY A 160 -0.82 -11.66 8.37
C GLY A 160 -0.15 -12.25 7.13
N VAL A 161 1.19 -12.40 7.16
CA VAL A 161 1.90 -13.08 6.07
C VAL A 161 1.56 -14.56 5.97
N ALA A 162 1.31 -15.25 7.10
CA ALA A 162 0.86 -16.63 7.09
C ALA A 162 -0.52 -16.78 6.43
N ASN A 163 -1.42 -15.81 6.61
CA ASN A 163 -2.80 -15.81 6.14
C ASN A 163 -3.02 -14.98 4.85
N VAL A 164 -1.97 -14.62 4.12
CA VAL A 164 -2.06 -13.66 2.99
C VAL A 164 -3.05 -14.07 1.92
N ASP A 165 -3.15 -15.36 1.61
CA ASP A 165 -4.08 -15.88 0.60
C ASP A 165 -5.54 -15.70 1.03
N ASP A 166 -5.84 -15.97 2.30
CA ASP A 166 -7.17 -15.77 2.88
C ASP A 166 -7.53 -14.28 2.99
N ILE A 167 -6.56 -13.43 3.33
CA ILE A 167 -6.72 -11.97 3.34
C ILE A 167 -7.07 -11.47 1.93
N ALA A 168 -6.36 -11.93 0.89
CA ALA A 168 -6.61 -11.54 -0.49
C ALA A 168 -8.03 -11.89 -0.95
N ASN A 169 -8.54 -13.03 -0.51
CA ASN A 169 -9.86 -13.54 -0.87
C ASN A 169 -11.01 -13.03 0.02
N ALA A 170 -10.73 -12.30 1.10
CA ALA A 170 -11.72 -12.03 2.15
C ALA A 170 -12.86 -11.11 1.71
N SER A 171 -12.65 -10.21 0.76
CA SER A 171 -13.67 -9.23 0.36
C SER A 171 -13.47 -8.78 -1.10
N PRO A 172 -14.57 -8.50 -1.82
CA PRO A 172 -14.50 -7.84 -3.13
C PRO A 172 -13.96 -6.40 -3.05
N ARG A 173 -13.85 -5.81 -1.85
CA ARG A 173 -13.26 -4.50 -1.62
C ARG A 173 -11.74 -4.54 -1.65
N MET A 174 -11.10 -5.72 -1.59
CA MET A 174 -9.64 -5.83 -1.56
C MET A 174 -9.04 -5.27 -2.85
N GLN A 175 -8.53 -4.02 -2.76
CA GLN A 175 -7.84 -3.35 -3.85
C GLN A 175 -6.40 -3.87 -3.99
N GLY A 176 -5.75 -4.17 -2.86
CA GLY A 176 -4.37 -4.64 -2.87
C GLY A 176 -3.78 -4.80 -1.49
N MET A 177 -2.49 -5.06 -1.48
CA MET A 177 -1.69 -5.18 -0.27
C MET A 177 -0.34 -4.48 -0.42
N SER A 178 0.19 -4.03 0.70
CA SER A 178 1.55 -3.47 0.81
C SER A 178 2.38 -4.23 1.83
N LEU A 179 3.69 -4.30 1.58
CA LEU A 179 4.66 -4.75 2.58
C LEU A 179 4.90 -3.65 3.62
N GLY A 180 4.74 -3.97 4.91
CA GLY A 180 5.13 -3.13 6.05
C GLY A 180 6.41 -3.65 6.73
N PRO A 181 7.62 -3.33 6.22
CA PRO A 181 8.85 -4.02 6.62
C PRO A 181 9.29 -3.76 8.07
N ALA A 182 8.98 -2.59 8.63
CA ALA A 182 9.41 -2.24 9.99
C ALA A 182 8.71 -3.10 11.04
N ASP A 183 7.38 -3.07 11.05
CA ASP A 183 6.58 -3.87 11.99
C ASP A 183 6.71 -5.37 11.72
N LEU A 184 6.83 -5.77 10.45
CA LEU A 184 7.06 -7.17 10.11
C LEU A 184 8.41 -7.68 10.64
N ALA A 185 9.46 -6.86 10.58
CA ALA A 185 10.75 -7.21 11.16
C ALA A 185 10.63 -7.40 12.68
N ALA A 186 9.92 -6.51 13.37
CA ALA A 186 9.66 -6.63 14.80
C ALA A 186 8.83 -7.88 15.12
N SER A 187 7.72 -8.12 14.39
CA SER A 187 6.86 -9.29 14.55
C SER A 187 7.60 -10.61 14.35
N ARG A 188 8.55 -10.65 13.41
CA ARG A 188 9.42 -11.82 13.13
C ARG A 188 10.65 -11.90 14.01
N ARG A 189 10.89 -10.93 14.91
CA ARG A 189 12.11 -10.81 15.71
C ARG A 189 13.39 -10.79 14.85
N MET A 190 13.32 -10.16 13.70
CA MET A 190 14.47 -10.02 12.79
C MET A 190 15.55 -9.13 13.43
N LYS A 191 16.80 -9.36 13.06
CA LYS A 191 17.96 -8.62 13.57
C LYS A 191 18.37 -7.51 12.61
N THR A 192 17.39 -6.70 12.19
CA THR A 192 17.60 -5.54 11.34
C THR A 192 16.78 -4.35 11.84
N THR A 193 17.33 -3.17 11.70
CA THR A 193 16.63 -1.88 11.94
C THR A 193 16.34 -1.16 10.62
N ARG A 194 16.73 -1.73 9.49
CA ARG A 194 16.51 -1.12 8.16
C ARG A 194 15.05 -1.26 7.74
N VAL A 195 14.51 -0.16 7.25
CA VAL A 195 13.14 -0.10 6.71
C VAL A 195 13.22 -0.25 5.20
N GLY A 196 13.01 -1.48 4.76
CA GLY A 196 13.15 -1.87 3.35
C GLY A 196 14.60 -2.10 2.92
N GLY A 197 14.77 -2.67 1.74
CA GLY A 197 16.06 -2.94 1.13
C GLY A 197 16.84 -4.12 1.71
N GLY A 198 18.02 -4.35 1.15
CA GLY A 198 18.95 -5.39 1.60
C GLY A 198 19.67 -5.02 2.89
N HIS A 199 20.33 -5.98 3.51
CA HIS A 199 21.17 -5.79 4.70
C HIS A 199 22.61 -6.13 4.38
N PRO A 200 23.62 -5.30 4.80
CA PRO A 200 25.03 -5.53 4.45
C PRO A 200 25.58 -6.86 4.93
N ASP A 201 25.02 -7.42 6.01
CA ASP A 201 25.46 -8.71 6.55
C ASP A 201 24.68 -9.92 5.98
N TYR A 202 23.63 -9.68 5.17
CA TYR A 202 22.86 -10.74 4.51
C TYR A 202 23.41 -10.95 3.11
N LEU A 203 24.47 -11.75 3.03
CA LEU A 203 25.29 -11.90 1.85
C LEU A 203 25.27 -13.32 1.29
N VAL A 204 25.31 -13.41 -0.03
CA VAL A 204 25.69 -14.63 -0.77
C VAL A 204 27.15 -14.50 -1.16
N ARG A 205 27.92 -15.57 -0.95
CA ARG A 205 29.29 -15.69 -1.43
C ARG A 205 29.34 -16.59 -2.66
N THR A 206 30.15 -16.23 -3.64
CA THR A 206 30.42 -17.10 -4.77
C THR A 206 31.22 -18.34 -4.31
N ASP A 207 31.23 -19.38 -5.14
CA ASP A 207 32.09 -20.54 -4.90
C ASP A 207 33.57 -20.13 -4.84
N PRO A 208 34.39 -20.87 -4.09
CA PRO A 208 35.83 -20.64 -4.07
C PRO A 208 36.44 -20.86 -5.47
N ASP A 209 37.44 -20.07 -5.82
CA ASP A 209 38.28 -20.35 -7.00
C ASP A 209 39.02 -21.68 -6.80
N PRO A 210 38.81 -22.70 -7.65
CA PRO A 210 39.50 -23.98 -7.54
C PRO A 210 41.02 -23.86 -7.58
N LYS A 211 41.54 -22.80 -8.19
CA LYS A 211 43.00 -22.57 -8.31
C LYS A 211 43.55 -21.77 -7.14
N ASN A 212 42.68 -21.05 -6.40
CA ASN A 212 43.07 -20.27 -5.23
C ASN A 212 41.93 -20.26 -4.19
N PRO A 213 41.73 -21.39 -3.49
CA PRO A 213 40.57 -21.55 -2.59
C PRO A 213 40.59 -20.61 -1.39
N ASP A 214 41.72 -20.03 -1.02
CA ASP A 214 41.87 -19.08 0.10
C ASP A 214 41.68 -17.61 -0.32
N ALA A 215 41.47 -17.34 -1.63
CA ALA A 215 41.22 -15.98 -2.11
C ALA A 215 39.92 -15.41 -1.53
N PRO A 216 39.86 -14.09 -1.30
CA PRO A 216 38.60 -13.41 -0.94
C PRO A 216 37.54 -13.70 -1.99
N ARG A 217 36.39 -14.17 -1.55
CA ARG A 217 35.27 -14.50 -2.44
C ARG A 217 34.34 -13.29 -2.64
N PRO A 218 33.99 -12.96 -3.89
CA PRO A 218 32.99 -11.94 -4.15
C PRO A 218 31.69 -12.24 -3.40
N THR A 219 31.00 -11.17 -2.97
CA THR A 219 29.74 -11.25 -2.25
C THR A 219 28.71 -10.36 -2.91
N ALA A 220 27.43 -10.75 -2.81
CA ALA A 220 26.30 -9.94 -3.19
C ALA A 220 25.28 -9.91 -2.05
N GLN A 221 24.60 -8.79 -1.86
CA GLN A 221 23.52 -8.71 -0.90
C GLN A 221 22.29 -9.48 -1.40
N GLN A 222 21.59 -10.12 -0.47
CA GLN A 222 20.25 -10.66 -0.72
C GLN A 222 19.17 -9.72 -0.22
N ASP A 223 17.99 -9.86 -0.78
CA ASP A 223 16.78 -9.15 -0.31
C ASP A 223 16.15 -9.93 0.84
N LEU A 224 16.07 -9.30 2.01
CA LEU A 224 15.41 -9.86 3.20
C LEU A 224 13.90 -10.09 3.00
N TRP A 225 13.30 -9.38 2.06
CA TRP A 225 11.86 -9.32 1.86
C TRP A 225 11.37 -10.15 0.68
N HIS A 226 12.29 -10.72 -0.10
CA HIS A 226 12.00 -11.43 -1.35
C HIS A 226 10.87 -12.46 -1.20
N TYR A 227 10.97 -13.34 -0.20
CA TYR A 227 9.93 -14.33 0.07
C TYR A 227 8.55 -13.69 0.34
N THR A 228 8.53 -12.64 1.18
CA THR A 228 7.27 -11.99 1.55
C THR A 228 6.66 -11.25 0.36
N ILE A 229 7.48 -10.58 -0.43
CA ILE A 229 7.05 -9.90 -1.66
C ILE A 229 6.47 -10.91 -2.65
N GLY A 230 7.19 -12.00 -2.93
CA GLY A 230 6.71 -13.05 -3.85
C GLY A 230 5.37 -13.62 -3.40
N LYS A 231 5.26 -13.99 -2.13
CA LYS A 231 4.01 -14.53 -1.57
C LYS A 231 2.84 -13.53 -1.63
N MET A 232 3.09 -12.24 -1.37
CA MET A 232 2.10 -11.18 -1.50
C MET A 232 1.66 -10.96 -2.95
N VAL A 233 2.61 -10.97 -3.88
CA VAL A 233 2.35 -10.82 -5.31
C VAL A 233 1.48 -11.96 -5.82
N ASP A 234 1.82 -13.21 -5.49
CA ASP A 234 1.03 -14.38 -5.88
C ASP A 234 -0.40 -14.31 -5.34
N ALA A 235 -0.56 -13.98 -4.06
CA ALA A 235 -1.88 -13.83 -3.43
C ALA A 235 -2.71 -12.72 -4.11
N CYS A 236 -2.11 -11.54 -4.36
CA CYS A 236 -2.78 -10.45 -5.06
C CYS A 236 -3.17 -10.84 -6.49
N ALA A 237 -2.24 -11.41 -7.26
CA ALA A 237 -2.46 -11.79 -8.64
C ALA A 237 -3.58 -12.83 -8.79
N SER A 238 -3.69 -13.78 -7.84
CA SER A 238 -4.71 -14.84 -7.86
C SER A 238 -6.15 -14.31 -7.82
N VAL A 239 -6.35 -13.11 -7.26
CA VAL A 239 -7.68 -12.47 -7.11
C VAL A 239 -7.81 -11.17 -7.93
N GLY A 240 -6.80 -10.80 -8.72
CA GLY A 240 -6.77 -9.55 -9.47
C GLY A 240 -6.61 -8.31 -8.60
N ALA A 241 -6.07 -8.45 -7.39
CA ALA A 241 -5.68 -7.34 -6.52
C ALA A 241 -4.27 -6.84 -6.85
N LEU A 242 -3.88 -5.67 -6.33
CA LEU A 242 -2.62 -5.01 -6.64
C LEU A 242 -1.61 -5.19 -5.49
N ALA A 243 -0.38 -5.55 -5.83
CA ALA A 243 0.71 -5.65 -4.87
C ALA A 243 1.58 -4.39 -4.89
N PHE A 244 1.88 -3.84 -3.73
CA PHE A 244 2.75 -2.68 -3.58
C PHE A 244 3.95 -3.00 -2.70
N TYR A 245 5.11 -2.52 -3.11
CA TYR A 245 6.26 -2.50 -2.23
C TYR A 245 6.03 -1.49 -1.09
N GLY A 246 6.62 -1.75 0.06
CA GLY A 246 6.57 -0.86 1.21
C GLY A 246 7.53 0.33 1.11
N PRO A 247 7.81 0.99 2.22
CA PRO A 247 8.71 2.13 2.27
C PRO A 247 10.18 1.71 2.09
N PHE A 248 10.97 2.64 1.53
CA PHE A 248 12.43 2.63 1.64
C PHE A 248 12.86 3.75 2.58
N GLY A 249 13.42 3.40 3.74
CA GLY A 249 13.61 4.32 4.86
C GLY A 249 14.82 5.24 4.73
N ASP A 250 15.87 4.85 3.98
CA ASP A 250 17.03 5.72 3.75
C ASP A 250 16.75 6.72 2.63
N ILE A 251 16.17 7.85 3.00
CA ILE A 251 15.77 8.91 2.05
C ILE A 251 16.96 9.62 1.38
N ALA A 252 18.19 9.41 1.86
CA ALA A 252 19.40 9.99 1.30
C ALA A 252 20.01 9.07 0.22
N ASP A 253 19.83 7.76 0.33
CA ASP A 253 20.36 6.80 -0.64
C ASP A 253 19.36 6.56 -1.79
N LEU A 254 19.34 7.47 -2.75
CA LEU A 254 18.44 7.40 -3.90
C LEU A 254 18.81 6.26 -4.85
N THR A 255 20.06 5.82 -4.89
CA THR A 255 20.51 4.70 -5.72
C THR A 255 19.95 3.38 -5.20
N ALA A 256 20.14 3.09 -3.91
CA ALA A 256 19.57 1.89 -3.31
C ALA A 256 18.02 1.92 -3.31
N CYS A 257 17.41 3.10 -3.17
CA CYS A 257 15.98 3.28 -3.32
C CYS A 257 15.49 2.85 -4.71
N GLU A 258 16.16 3.29 -5.78
CA GLU A 258 15.83 2.91 -7.14
C GLU A 258 16.01 1.41 -7.39
N ASP A 259 17.11 0.84 -6.93
CA ASP A 259 17.38 -0.60 -7.07
C ASP A 259 16.30 -1.43 -6.38
N GLN A 260 15.90 -1.03 -5.17
CA GLN A 260 14.87 -1.74 -4.42
C GLN A 260 13.50 -1.63 -5.08
N PHE A 261 13.14 -0.46 -5.59
CA PHE A 261 11.89 -0.27 -6.32
C PHE A 261 11.88 -1.10 -7.61
N ARG A 262 13.01 -1.16 -8.33
CA ARG A 262 13.16 -1.97 -9.54
C ARG A 262 13.03 -3.46 -9.24
N ASN A 263 13.64 -3.96 -8.16
CA ASN A 263 13.48 -5.35 -7.74
C ASN A 263 12.01 -5.69 -7.46
N ALA A 264 11.31 -4.82 -6.74
CA ALA A 264 9.88 -5.00 -6.47
C ALA A 264 9.03 -4.97 -7.74
N TYR A 265 9.30 -4.05 -8.68
CA TYR A 265 8.64 -3.99 -9.98
C TYR A 265 8.82 -5.28 -10.77
N LEU A 266 10.05 -5.80 -10.86
CA LEU A 266 10.36 -7.05 -11.55
C LEU A 266 9.67 -8.26 -10.92
N MET A 267 9.39 -8.21 -9.62
CA MET A 267 8.65 -9.26 -8.91
C MET A 267 7.13 -9.16 -9.09
N GLY A 268 6.61 -8.09 -9.70
CA GLY A 268 5.18 -7.92 -9.98
C GLY A 268 4.47 -6.87 -9.12
N CYS A 269 5.18 -6.09 -8.30
CA CYS A 269 4.58 -4.93 -7.64
C CYS A 269 4.24 -3.85 -8.66
N VAL A 270 3.09 -3.20 -8.48
CA VAL A 270 2.60 -2.12 -9.37
C VAL A 270 3.04 -0.74 -8.92
N GLY A 271 3.49 -0.61 -7.67
CA GLY A 271 3.90 0.65 -7.06
C GLY A 271 4.57 0.44 -5.71
N THR A 272 4.85 1.54 -5.04
CA THR A 272 5.62 1.59 -3.78
C THR A 272 5.12 2.71 -2.87
N TRP A 273 5.56 2.72 -1.61
CA TRP A 273 5.38 3.87 -0.73
C TRP A 273 6.50 4.90 -0.96
N THR A 274 6.14 6.18 -0.94
CA THR A 274 7.09 7.28 -0.92
C THR A 274 6.93 8.08 0.36
N LEU A 275 8.02 8.18 1.13
CA LEU A 275 8.07 8.89 2.41
C LEU A 275 8.58 10.32 2.26
N HIS A 276 9.27 10.61 1.16
CA HIS A 276 9.85 11.90 0.86
C HIS A 276 9.66 12.27 -0.62
N PRO A 277 9.46 13.55 -0.97
CA PRO A 277 9.26 13.98 -2.36
C PRO A 277 10.36 13.53 -3.34
N ASN A 278 11.61 13.39 -2.90
CA ASN A 278 12.72 12.91 -3.73
C ASN A 278 12.48 11.49 -4.30
N GLN A 279 11.69 10.67 -3.62
CA GLN A 279 11.39 9.30 -4.05
C GLN A 279 10.28 9.26 -5.13
N ILE A 280 9.48 10.31 -5.29
CA ILE A 280 8.35 10.36 -6.24
C ILE A 280 8.83 10.18 -7.67
N ALA A 281 9.89 10.90 -8.07
CA ALA A 281 10.43 10.82 -9.43
C ALA A 281 10.99 9.42 -9.73
N ILE A 282 11.61 8.79 -8.74
CA ILE A 282 12.14 7.42 -8.84
C ILE A 282 10.99 6.43 -9.02
N ALA A 283 9.97 6.51 -8.17
CA ALA A 283 8.80 5.64 -8.28
C ALA A 283 8.10 5.78 -9.65
N LYS A 284 7.89 7.01 -10.12
CA LYS A 284 7.34 7.26 -11.46
C LYS A 284 8.16 6.59 -12.56
N ARG A 285 9.48 6.74 -12.52
CA ARG A 285 10.37 6.17 -13.54
C ARG A 285 10.36 4.65 -13.51
N VAL A 286 10.45 4.05 -12.33
CA VAL A 286 10.57 2.60 -12.18
C VAL A 286 9.27 1.88 -12.49
N PHE A 287 8.13 2.38 -12.00
CA PHE A 287 6.82 1.72 -12.15
C PHE A 287 6.02 2.20 -13.39
N SER A 288 6.64 2.95 -14.29
CA SER A 288 6.06 3.26 -15.60
C SER A 288 6.55 2.28 -16.65
N PRO A 289 5.69 1.84 -17.59
CA PRO A 289 6.13 1.06 -18.73
C PRO A 289 7.08 1.86 -19.61
N LYS A 290 8.00 1.19 -20.27
CA LYS A 290 8.92 1.83 -21.21
C LYS A 290 8.17 2.31 -22.47
N PRO A 291 8.63 3.39 -23.14
CA PRO A 291 7.97 3.88 -24.35
C PRO A 291 7.78 2.81 -25.44
N GLU A 292 8.76 1.91 -25.60
CA GLU A 292 8.68 0.80 -26.55
C GLU A 292 7.62 -0.23 -26.18
N GLU A 293 7.41 -0.51 -24.90
CA GLU A 293 6.35 -1.41 -24.41
C GLU A 293 4.97 -0.79 -24.68
N VAL A 294 4.82 0.51 -24.42
CA VAL A 294 3.58 1.26 -24.73
C VAL A 294 3.29 1.24 -26.24
N ALA A 295 4.31 1.47 -27.07
CA ALA A 295 4.16 1.46 -28.52
C ALA A 295 3.80 0.05 -29.04
N TRP A 296 4.36 -0.99 -28.45
CA TRP A 296 4.01 -2.38 -28.78
C TRP A 296 2.56 -2.70 -28.39
N ALA A 297 2.17 -2.37 -27.14
CA ALA A 297 0.82 -2.63 -26.63
C ALA A 297 -0.26 -1.94 -27.48
N LYS A 298 -0.02 -0.69 -27.92
CA LYS A 298 -0.93 0.02 -28.83
C LYS A 298 -1.14 -0.74 -30.14
N ARG A 299 -0.06 -1.23 -30.76
CA ARG A 299 -0.17 -2.03 -32.00
C ARG A 299 -0.95 -3.33 -31.79
N VAL A 300 -0.82 -3.98 -30.62
CA VAL A 300 -1.57 -5.20 -30.31
C VAL A 300 -3.07 -4.94 -30.14
N VAL A 301 -3.43 -3.80 -29.54
CA VAL A 301 -4.85 -3.42 -29.33
C VAL A 301 -5.50 -2.96 -30.63
N GLU A 302 -4.73 -2.40 -31.58
CA GLU A 302 -5.21 -1.92 -32.89
C GLU A 302 -5.34 -3.05 -33.92
N ALA A 303 -4.73 -4.23 -33.68
CA ALA A 303 -4.76 -5.40 -34.56
C ALA A 303 -5.95 -6.32 -34.28
#